data_8e956391e469da8eb9c0cb875d01d38a
#
_entry.id   8e956391e469da8eb9c0cb875d01d38a
#
_cell.length_a   1.000
_cell.length_b   1.000
_cell.length_c   1.000
_cell.angle_alpha   90.00
_cell.angle_beta   90.00
_cell.angle_gamma   90.00
#
_symmetry.space_group_name_H-M   'P 1'
#
loop_
_entity.id
_entity.type
_entity.pdbx_description
1 polymer ?
#
loop_
_entity_poly.entity_id
_entity_poly.type
_entity_poly.pdbx_seq_one_letter_code
_entity_poly.pdbx_strand_id
1 'polypeptide(L)'
;MKVYFSHGQESGPWGTKITRLSAIATELGCGIDSIDYTDTMDPDLRVQRLLTVLGAEDDRFVLVGSSMGAYVSLVASESVDAAAVFLMAPALYMPGFKKQQYHSNSAHIEIVHGWSDDIIPAEHPIRYAKDSNCTLHLISADHSLNGSLEVVADLFERFLGRAMARSRQGP
;
A
#
# COMPACT_ATOMS: atom_id res chain seq x y z
N MET A 1 -4.50 5.91 -15.58
CA MET A 1 -4.40 5.26 -14.23
C MET A 1 -3.48 6.09 -13.37
N LYS A 2 -3.82 6.28 -12.12
CA LYS A 2 -3.04 7.04 -11.15
C LYS A 2 -2.63 6.17 -9.97
N VAL A 3 -1.46 6.40 -9.38
CA VAL A 3 -0.96 5.67 -8.22
C VAL A 3 -0.89 6.63 -7.03
N TYR A 4 -1.61 6.30 -5.97
CA TYR A 4 -1.63 7.05 -4.73
C TYR A 4 -0.78 6.38 -3.68
N PHE A 5 0.20 7.12 -3.15
CA PHE A 5 1.11 6.64 -2.11
C PHE A 5 0.72 7.17 -0.74
N SER A 6 0.81 6.29 0.26
CA SER A 6 0.62 6.61 1.68
C SER A 6 1.87 6.22 2.46
N HIS A 7 2.53 7.20 3.06
CA HIS A 7 3.78 7.01 3.79
C HIS A 7 3.59 6.48 5.21
N GLY A 8 4.65 5.93 5.79
CA GLY A 8 4.69 5.46 7.17
C GLY A 8 4.56 6.57 8.21
N GLN A 9 4.53 6.17 9.48
CA GLN A 9 4.28 7.09 10.59
C GLN A 9 5.35 8.18 10.71
N GLU A 10 6.62 7.80 10.61
CA GLU A 10 7.78 8.68 10.85
C GLU A 10 8.45 9.16 9.54
N SER A 11 7.90 8.82 8.40
CA SER A 11 8.43 9.25 7.11
C SER A 11 7.57 10.38 6.51
N GLY A 12 8.11 11.06 5.52
CA GLY A 12 7.35 12.00 4.71
C GLY A 12 6.80 11.36 3.43
N PRO A 13 6.04 12.13 2.63
CA PRO A 13 5.37 11.63 1.43
C PRO A 13 6.33 11.12 0.35
N TRP A 14 7.56 11.58 0.34
CA TRP A 14 8.58 11.20 -0.66
C TRP A 14 9.79 10.50 -0.01
N GLY A 15 9.54 9.63 0.97
CA GLY A 15 10.60 8.77 1.52
C GLY A 15 11.16 7.79 0.48
N THR A 16 12.31 7.17 0.79
CA THR A 16 13.12 6.36 -0.14
C THR A 16 12.30 5.35 -0.95
N LYS A 17 11.45 4.55 -0.29
CA LYS A 17 10.60 3.56 -0.97
C LYS A 17 9.62 4.23 -1.95
N ILE A 18 8.90 5.24 -1.50
CA ILE A 18 7.90 5.92 -2.33
C ILE A 18 8.57 6.58 -3.54
N THR A 19 9.70 7.25 -3.34
CA THR A 19 10.48 7.85 -4.44
C THR A 19 10.89 6.80 -5.48
N ARG A 20 11.39 5.63 -5.04
CA ARG A 20 11.78 4.55 -5.95
C ARG A 20 10.58 3.98 -6.73
N LEU A 21 9.48 3.70 -6.05
CA LEU A 21 8.29 3.13 -6.67
C LEU A 21 7.55 4.14 -7.55
N SER A 22 7.54 5.42 -7.18
CA SER A 22 6.93 6.47 -8.00
C SER A 22 7.67 6.68 -9.33
N ALA A 23 8.99 6.51 -9.34
CA ALA A 23 9.76 6.53 -10.59
C ALA A 23 9.30 5.40 -11.54
N ILE A 24 9.16 4.17 -11.04
CA ILE A 24 8.62 3.03 -11.82
C ILE A 24 7.22 3.32 -12.35
N ALA A 25 6.32 3.83 -11.50
CA ALA A 25 4.96 4.16 -11.92
C ALA A 25 4.95 5.23 -13.04
N THR A 26 5.82 6.23 -12.93
CA THR A 26 5.97 7.27 -13.96
C THR A 26 6.51 6.69 -15.27
N GLU A 27 7.54 5.83 -15.22
CA GLU A 27 8.09 5.14 -16.39
C GLU A 27 7.05 4.27 -17.11
N LEU A 28 6.12 3.68 -16.36
CA LEU A 28 5.00 2.92 -16.90
C LEU A 28 3.83 3.81 -17.40
N GLY A 29 3.95 5.13 -17.31
CA GLY A 29 2.97 6.09 -17.81
C GLY A 29 1.80 6.34 -16.85
N CYS A 30 1.94 6.03 -15.57
CA CYS A 30 0.93 6.36 -14.56
C CYS A 30 1.13 7.79 -14.03
N GLY A 31 0.02 8.47 -13.73
CA GLY A 31 0.04 9.63 -12.85
C GLY A 31 0.40 9.19 -11.41
N ILE A 32 1.04 10.04 -10.65
CA ILE A 32 1.43 9.75 -9.26
C ILE A 32 0.97 10.86 -8.32
N ASP A 33 0.65 10.47 -7.08
CA ASP A 33 0.45 11.39 -5.98
C ASP A 33 0.90 10.72 -4.68
N SER A 34 1.46 11.50 -3.75
CA SER A 34 1.82 11.01 -2.43
C SER A 34 1.24 11.93 -1.37
N ILE A 35 0.29 11.40 -0.61
CA ILE A 35 -0.45 12.21 0.37
C ILE A 35 0.45 12.54 1.55
N ASP A 36 0.49 13.82 1.91
CA ASP A 36 1.21 14.28 3.10
C ASP A 36 0.36 14.11 4.36
N TYR A 37 0.89 13.34 5.30
CA TYR A 37 0.31 13.09 6.62
C TYR A 37 1.24 13.50 7.76
N THR A 38 2.25 14.32 7.49
CA THR A 38 3.27 14.67 8.49
C THR A 38 2.73 15.45 9.68
N ASP A 39 1.56 16.03 9.54
CA ASP A 39 0.83 16.79 10.58
C ASP A 39 -0.01 15.91 11.52
N THR A 40 -0.15 14.60 11.27
CA THR A 40 -0.95 13.71 12.11
C THR A 40 -0.36 12.30 12.25
N MET A 41 -0.42 11.77 13.47
CA MET A 41 -0.11 10.39 13.81
C MET A 41 -1.37 9.51 13.93
N ASP A 42 -2.56 10.08 13.80
CA ASP A 42 -3.83 9.34 13.88
C ASP A 42 -4.10 8.62 12.56
N PRO A 43 -4.09 7.27 12.53
CA PRO A 43 -4.31 6.50 11.30
C PRO A 43 -5.70 6.71 10.72
N ASP A 44 -6.72 6.97 11.54
CA ASP A 44 -8.08 7.16 11.05
C ASP A 44 -8.26 8.53 10.39
N LEU A 45 -7.59 9.57 10.90
CA LEU A 45 -7.54 10.88 10.22
C LEU A 45 -6.81 10.78 8.86
N ARG A 46 -5.75 9.97 8.77
CA ARG A 46 -5.07 9.71 7.51
C ARG A 46 -5.98 8.99 6.50
N VAL A 47 -6.76 8.01 6.95
CA VAL A 47 -7.77 7.33 6.12
C VAL A 47 -8.80 8.33 5.58
N GLN A 48 -9.36 9.20 6.43
CA GLN A 48 -10.32 10.22 6.01
C GLN A 48 -9.73 11.17 4.97
N ARG A 49 -8.47 11.61 5.16
CA ARG A 49 -7.77 12.47 4.19
C ARG A 49 -7.62 11.77 2.84
N LEU A 50 -7.15 10.52 2.83
CA LEU A 50 -7.04 9.75 1.60
C LEU A 50 -8.40 9.62 0.89
N LEU A 51 -9.46 9.24 1.61
CA LEU A 51 -10.81 9.13 1.06
C LEU A 51 -11.33 10.45 0.49
N THR A 52 -10.99 11.59 1.10
CA THR A 52 -11.34 12.91 0.58
C THR A 52 -10.68 13.17 -0.77
N VAL A 53 -9.39 12.82 -0.91
CA VAL A 53 -8.66 12.96 -2.19
C VAL A 53 -9.24 12.04 -3.24
N LEU A 54 -9.50 10.77 -2.89
CA LEU A 54 -10.03 9.76 -3.81
C LEU A 54 -11.47 10.05 -4.25
N GLY A 55 -12.26 10.74 -3.42
CA GLY A 55 -13.63 11.13 -3.76
C GLY A 55 -13.73 12.16 -4.90
N ALA A 56 -12.63 12.81 -5.25
CA ALA A 56 -12.53 13.74 -6.38
C ALA A 56 -11.78 13.13 -7.59
N GLU A 57 -11.43 11.84 -7.53
CA GLU A 57 -10.65 11.15 -8.57
C GLU A 57 -11.60 10.42 -9.54
N ASP A 58 -11.55 10.80 -10.80
CA ASP A 58 -12.35 10.18 -11.87
C ASP A 58 -11.59 9.05 -12.59
N ASP A 59 -10.27 9.04 -12.50
CA ASP A 59 -9.42 8.02 -13.11
C ASP A 59 -9.39 6.72 -12.27
N ARG A 60 -9.19 5.60 -12.93
CA ARG A 60 -8.84 4.35 -12.21
C ARG A 60 -7.50 4.52 -11.49
N PHE A 61 -7.45 4.06 -10.26
CA PHE A 61 -6.27 4.25 -9.42
C PHE A 61 -5.83 2.97 -8.69
N VAL A 62 -4.57 3.00 -8.27
CA VAL A 62 -3.91 1.99 -7.45
C VAL A 62 -3.51 2.64 -6.12
N LEU A 63 -3.72 1.94 -5.01
CA LEU A 63 -3.28 2.38 -3.68
C LEU A 63 -1.99 1.66 -3.30
N VAL A 64 -1.01 2.41 -2.83
CA VAL A 64 0.29 1.91 -2.38
C VAL A 64 0.60 2.47 -1.00
N GLY A 65 0.90 1.61 -0.04
CA GLY A 65 1.17 2.07 1.32
C GLY A 65 2.37 1.39 1.95
N SER A 66 3.01 2.09 2.89
CA SER A 66 4.11 1.56 3.71
C SER A 66 3.81 1.73 5.19
N SER A 67 3.95 0.65 5.97
CA SER A 67 3.76 0.63 7.43
C SER A 67 2.35 1.15 7.81
N MET A 68 2.23 2.22 8.58
CA MET A 68 0.95 2.88 8.86
C MET A 68 0.24 3.32 7.56
N GLY A 69 0.97 3.78 6.55
CA GLY A 69 0.38 4.11 5.25
C GLY A 69 -0.22 2.91 4.53
N ALA A 70 0.30 1.70 4.76
CA ALA A 70 -0.31 0.47 4.25
C ALA A 70 -1.65 0.15 4.95
N TYR A 71 -1.74 0.36 6.27
CA TYR A 71 -3.02 0.32 6.97
C TYR A 71 -4.02 1.34 6.37
N VAL A 72 -3.56 2.58 6.17
CA VAL A 72 -4.40 3.65 5.58
C VAL A 72 -4.91 3.26 4.20
N SER A 73 -4.04 2.77 3.32
CA SER A 73 -4.41 2.33 1.97
C SER A 73 -5.40 1.16 1.99
N LEU A 74 -5.17 0.17 2.87
CA LEU A 74 -6.05 -0.98 2.98
C LEU A 74 -7.43 -0.59 3.52
N VAL A 75 -7.49 0.19 4.58
CA VAL A 75 -8.78 0.61 5.17
C VAL A 75 -9.56 1.52 4.20
N ALA A 76 -8.89 2.43 3.51
CA ALA A 76 -9.54 3.24 2.47
C ALA A 76 -10.13 2.39 1.35
N SER A 77 -9.44 1.30 0.95
CA SER A 77 -9.89 0.40 -0.14
C SER A 77 -11.20 -0.34 0.17
N GLU A 78 -11.67 -0.30 1.42
CA GLU A 78 -12.99 -0.84 1.78
C GLU A 78 -14.16 0.04 1.30
N SER A 79 -13.89 1.33 1.02
CA SER A 79 -14.92 2.32 0.67
C SER A 79 -14.79 2.82 -0.76
N VAL A 80 -13.74 2.41 -1.50
CA VAL A 80 -13.48 2.85 -2.88
C VAL A 80 -13.17 1.65 -3.79
N ASP A 81 -13.40 1.80 -5.09
CA ASP A 81 -13.07 0.78 -6.10
C ASP A 81 -11.65 0.99 -6.63
N ALA A 82 -10.66 0.65 -5.78
CA ALA A 82 -9.26 0.67 -6.20
C ALA A 82 -8.98 -0.49 -7.16
N ALA A 83 -8.35 -0.23 -8.30
CA ALA A 83 -7.97 -1.24 -9.28
C ALA A 83 -7.02 -2.30 -8.69
N ALA A 84 -6.15 -1.89 -7.76
CA ALA A 84 -5.23 -2.77 -7.05
C ALA A 84 -4.69 -2.08 -5.77
N VAL A 85 -4.18 -2.88 -4.83
CA VAL A 85 -3.59 -2.39 -3.57
C VAL A 85 -2.24 -3.08 -3.33
N PHE A 86 -1.16 -2.32 -3.14
CA PHE A 86 0.18 -2.81 -2.83
C PHE A 86 0.63 -2.34 -1.45
N LEU A 87 0.94 -3.27 -0.57
CA LEU A 87 1.21 -3.01 0.84
C LEU A 87 2.63 -3.44 1.22
N MET A 88 3.41 -2.51 1.77
CA MET A 88 4.77 -2.74 2.24
C MET A 88 4.81 -2.71 3.77
N ALA A 89 5.25 -3.80 4.41
CA ALA A 89 5.35 -3.94 5.85
C ALA A 89 4.10 -3.39 6.58
N PRO A 90 2.87 -3.88 6.26
CA PRO A 90 1.63 -3.23 6.66
C PRO A 90 1.39 -3.31 8.18
N ALA A 91 1.09 -2.18 8.80
CA ALA A 91 0.78 -2.06 10.22
C ALA A 91 -0.64 -2.55 10.55
N LEU A 92 -0.88 -3.85 10.36
CA LEU A 92 -2.17 -4.51 10.63
C LEU A 92 -2.20 -5.09 12.04
N TYR A 93 -3.40 -5.17 12.62
CA TYR A 93 -3.65 -5.73 13.96
C TYR A 93 -2.82 -5.06 15.07
N MET A 94 -2.43 -3.80 14.86
CA MET A 94 -1.63 -3.04 15.84
C MET A 94 -2.49 -2.63 17.04
N PRO A 95 -1.97 -2.76 18.27
CA PRO A 95 -2.66 -2.22 19.45
C PRO A 95 -2.95 -0.72 19.30
N GLY A 96 -4.15 -0.31 19.67
CA GLY A 96 -4.59 1.09 19.60
C GLY A 96 -5.16 1.54 18.25
N PHE A 97 -5.02 0.76 17.17
CA PHE A 97 -5.71 1.02 15.93
C PHE A 97 -7.17 0.55 16.06
N LYS A 98 -8.13 1.38 15.63
CA LYS A 98 -9.55 1.06 15.78
C LYS A 98 -9.97 -0.13 14.90
N LYS A 99 -9.42 -0.22 13.70
CA LYS A 99 -9.75 -1.29 12.77
C LYS A 99 -8.87 -2.52 13.05
N GLN A 100 -9.52 -3.65 13.32
CA GLN A 100 -8.88 -4.94 13.61
C GLN A 100 -9.40 -6.07 12.70
N GLN A 101 -10.32 -5.75 11.81
CA GLN A 101 -10.83 -6.63 10.74
C GLN A 101 -10.79 -5.82 9.44
N TYR A 102 -10.30 -6.42 8.38
CA TYR A 102 -10.04 -5.72 7.13
C TYR A 102 -10.74 -6.43 5.97
N HIS A 103 -11.43 -5.64 5.18
CA HIS A 103 -12.03 -6.06 3.93
C HIS A 103 -11.60 -5.08 2.84
N SER A 104 -11.35 -5.54 1.64
CA SER A 104 -11.03 -4.65 0.52
C SER A 104 -12.00 -4.92 -0.62
N ASN A 105 -12.46 -3.88 -1.28
CA ASN A 105 -13.22 -4.01 -2.52
C ASN A 105 -12.32 -4.35 -3.72
N SER A 106 -10.99 -4.17 -3.58
CA SER A 106 -10.05 -4.56 -4.63
C SER A 106 -9.81 -6.06 -4.64
N ALA A 107 -9.98 -6.66 -5.81
CA ALA A 107 -9.68 -8.08 -6.03
C ALA A 107 -8.18 -8.37 -6.24
N HIS A 108 -7.33 -7.35 -6.34
CA HIS A 108 -5.90 -7.49 -6.59
C HIS A 108 -5.09 -6.80 -5.49
N ILE A 109 -4.70 -7.58 -4.49
CA ILE A 109 -3.90 -7.13 -3.35
C ILE A 109 -2.60 -7.91 -3.32
N GLU A 110 -1.47 -7.22 -3.19
CA GLU A 110 -0.18 -7.84 -2.93
C GLU A 110 0.52 -7.17 -1.75
N ILE A 111 1.16 -8.00 -0.93
CA ILE A 111 1.88 -7.59 0.27
C ILE A 111 3.34 -8.00 0.15
N VAL A 112 4.25 -7.10 0.56
CA VAL A 112 5.67 -7.41 0.79
C VAL A 112 5.99 -7.14 2.25
N HIS A 113 6.61 -8.11 2.92
CA HIS A 113 6.96 -8.01 4.34
C HIS A 113 8.30 -8.68 4.65
N GLY A 114 9.03 -8.13 5.61
CA GLY A 114 10.32 -8.66 6.04
C GLY A 114 10.19 -9.75 7.10
N TRP A 115 10.93 -10.86 6.96
CA TRP A 115 11.00 -11.90 8.01
C TRP A 115 11.58 -11.38 9.32
N SER A 116 12.48 -10.39 9.25
CA SER A 116 13.17 -9.80 10.40
C SER A 116 12.58 -8.45 10.80
N ASP A 117 11.29 -8.21 10.48
CA ASP A 117 10.56 -7.02 10.93
C ASP A 117 10.39 -7.09 12.45
N ASP A 118 11.04 -6.19 13.18
CA ASP A 118 11.03 -6.10 14.63
C ASP A 118 9.96 -5.16 15.19
N ILE A 119 9.21 -4.51 14.31
CA ILE A 119 8.12 -3.58 14.63
C ILE A 119 6.77 -4.24 14.44
N ILE A 120 6.59 -4.92 13.30
CA ILE A 120 5.33 -5.57 12.94
C ILE A 120 5.60 -7.07 12.72
N PRO A 121 5.08 -7.94 13.60
CA PRO A 121 5.29 -9.38 13.47
C PRO A 121 4.80 -9.92 12.12
N ALA A 122 5.58 -10.81 11.50
CA ALA A 122 5.23 -11.42 10.21
C ALA A 122 3.89 -12.18 10.23
N GLU A 123 3.44 -12.61 11.40
CA GLU A 123 2.14 -13.25 11.62
C GLU A 123 0.97 -12.34 11.24
N HIS A 124 1.11 -11.02 11.34
CA HIS A 124 0.07 -10.06 10.99
C HIS A 124 -0.26 -10.10 9.49
N PRO A 125 0.67 -9.85 8.57
CA PRO A 125 0.38 -9.97 7.14
C PRO A 125 0.08 -11.41 6.71
N ILE A 126 0.66 -12.44 7.35
CA ILE A 126 0.31 -13.84 7.09
C ILE A 126 -1.17 -14.10 7.40
N ARG A 127 -1.65 -13.65 8.56
CA ARG A 127 -3.06 -13.77 8.93
C ARG A 127 -3.96 -13.10 7.91
N TYR A 128 -3.69 -11.85 7.58
CA TYR A 128 -4.50 -11.11 6.61
C TYR A 128 -4.49 -11.78 5.24
N ALA A 129 -3.32 -12.18 4.75
CA ALA A 129 -3.20 -12.82 3.44
C ALA A 129 -3.97 -14.15 3.34
N LYS A 130 -4.00 -14.93 4.43
CA LYS A 130 -4.81 -16.15 4.51
C LYS A 130 -6.30 -15.86 4.49
N ASP A 131 -6.73 -14.87 5.29
CA ASP A 131 -8.15 -14.52 5.44
C ASP A 131 -8.72 -13.90 4.14
N SER A 132 -7.93 -13.11 3.42
CA SER A 132 -8.32 -12.42 2.18
C SER A 132 -7.94 -13.16 0.90
N ASN A 133 -7.21 -14.28 0.99
CA ASN A 133 -6.68 -15.04 -0.15
C ASN A 133 -5.86 -14.15 -1.14
N CYS A 134 -5.09 -13.19 -0.60
CA CYS A 134 -4.24 -12.32 -1.40
C CYS A 134 -2.79 -12.81 -1.48
N THR A 135 -1.99 -12.22 -2.37
CA THR A 135 -0.57 -12.58 -2.54
C THR A 135 0.28 -11.95 -1.43
N LEU A 136 1.12 -12.75 -0.79
CA LEU A 136 2.10 -12.31 0.21
C LEU A 136 3.52 -12.75 -0.19
N HIS A 137 4.43 -11.80 -0.23
CA HIS A 137 5.87 -12.00 -0.39
C HIS A 137 6.57 -11.77 0.95
N LEU A 138 7.10 -12.84 1.55
CA LEU A 138 7.97 -12.75 2.71
C LEU A 138 9.42 -12.80 2.25
N ILE A 139 10.18 -11.75 2.54
CA ILE A 139 11.55 -11.57 2.08
C ILE A 139 12.52 -11.40 3.24
N SER A 140 13.81 -11.62 3.00
CA SER A 140 14.85 -11.40 4.00
C SER A 140 15.11 -9.88 4.14
N ALA A 141 14.35 -9.23 5.04
CA ALA A 141 14.41 -7.78 5.28
C ALA A 141 13.91 -7.43 6.68
N ASP A 142 14.26 -6.24 7.15
CA ASP A 142 13.72 -5.57 8.33
C ASP A 142 12.41 -4.81 8.01
N HIS A 143 11.87 -4.06 9.00
CA HIS A 143 10.68 -3.22 8.81
C HIS A 143 10.85 -2.16 7.72
N SER A 144 12.03 -1.60 7.60
CA SER A 144 12.30 -0.55 6.63
C SER A 144 12.21 -1.02 5.18
N LEU A 145 12.50 -2.30 4.90
CA LEU A 145 12.66 -2.89 3.58
C LEU A 145 13.74 -2.22 2.71
N ASN A 146 14.50 -1.27 3.26
CA ASN A 146 15.47 -0.47 2.48
C ASN A 146 16.64 -1.32 1.98
N GLY A 147 17.09 -2.32 2.77
CA GLY A 147 18.13 -3.26 2.34
C GLY A 147 17.72 -4.17 1.18
N SER A 148 16.42 -4.30 0.92
CA SER A 148 15.86 -5.11 -0.15
C SER A 148 15.02 -4.28 -1.13
N LEU A 149 15.34 -2.98 -1.26
CA LEU A 149 14.53 -2.02 -2.02
C LEU A 149 14.34 -2.44 -3.48
N GLU A 150 15.37 -2.96 -4.14
CA GLU A 150 15.26 -3.40 -5.53
C GLU A 150 14.36 -4.64 -5.68
N VAL A 151 14.35 -5.55 -4.69
CA VAL A 151 13.39 -6.67 -4.68
C VAL A 151 11.95 -6.16 -4.57
N VAL A 152 11.72 -5.17 -3.70
CA VAL A 152 10.41 -4.52 -3.58
C VAL A 152 10.02 -3.80 -4.87
N ALA A 153 10.97 -3.13 -5.51
CA ALA A 153 10.79 -2.43 -6.79
C ALA A 153 10.38 -3.40 -7.92
N ASP A 154 11.07 -4.53 -8.06
CA ASP A 154 10.75 -5.57 -9.06
C ASP A 154 9.35 -6.16 -8.83
N LEU A 155 8.98 -6.43 -7.57
CA LEU A 155 7.65 -6.93 -7.22
C LEU A 155 6.58 -5.89 -7.56
N PHE A 156 6.82 -4.63 -7.24
CA PHE A 156 5.89 -3.54 -7.54
C PHE A 156 5.71 -3.33 -9.04
N GLU A 157 6.78 -3.34 -9.83
CA GLU A 157 6.71 -3.18 -11.29
C GLU A 157 5.81 -4.27 -11.92
N ARG A 158 6.03 -5.53 -11.54
CA ARG A 158 5.21 -6.65 -12.00
C ARG A 158 3.75 -6.54 -11.54
N PHE A 159 3.53 -6.13 -10.29
CA PHE A 159 2.19 -5.88 -9.74
C PHE A 159 1.47 -4.80 -10.54
N LEU A 160 2.11 -3.64 -10.76
CA LEU A 160 1.51 -2.51 -11.47
C LEU A 160 1.22 -2.87 -12.92
N GLY A 161 2.13 -3.59 -13.59
CA GLY A 161 1.91 -4.11 -14.94
C GLY A 161 0.67 -5.02 -15.05
N ARG A 162 0.45 -5.91 -14.05
CA ARG A 162 -0.77 -6.74 -13.98
C ARG A 162 -2.02 -5.90 -13.75
N ALA A 163 -1.97 -4.91 -12.86
CA ALA A 163 -3.10 -4.02 -12.59
C ALA A 163 -3.50 -3.22 -13.83
N MET A 164 -2.53 -2.71 -14.59
CA MET A 164 -2.77 -1.99 -15.84
C MET A 164 -3.36 -2.90 -16.93
N ALA A 165 -2.87 -4.13 -17.05
CA ALA A 165 -3.38 -5.09 -18.04
C ALA A 165 -4.86 -5.46 -17.76
N ARG A 166 -5.22 -5.71 -16.50
CA ARG A 166 -6.62 -5.98 -16.09
C ARG A 166 -7.54 -4.79 -16.35
N SER A 167 -7.06 -3.56 -16.14
CA SER A 167 -7.83 -2.35 -16.38
C SER A 167 -8.16 -2.10 -17.86
N ARG A 168 -7.39 -2.68 -18.78
CA ARG A 168 -7.62 -2.57 -20.24
C ARG A 168 -8.64 -3.59 -20.77
N GLN A 169 -8.92 -4.65 -20.01
CA GLN A 169 -9.80 -5.73 -20.45
C GLN A 169 -11.28 -5.47 -20.13
N GLY A 170 -11.60 -4.39 -19.37
CA GLY A 170 -12.97 -4.07 -18.93
C GLY A 170 -13.54 -5.10 -17.95
N PRO A 171 -14.70 -4.85 -17.37
CA PRO A 171 -15.44 -5.86 -16.62
C PRO A 171 -15.98 -6.96 -17.54
#